data_6cea73c76b0e4291084bffbd5562bd3c
#
_entry.id   6cea73c76b0e4291084bffbd5562bd3c
#
_cell.length_a   1.000
_cell.length_b   1.000
_cell.length_c   1.000
_cell.angle_alpha   90.00
_cell.angle_beta   90.00
_cell.angle_gamma   90.00
#
_symmetry.space_group_name_H-M   'P 1'
#
loop_
_entity.id
_entity.type
_entity.pdbx_description
1 polymer ?
#
loop_
_entity_poly.entity_id
_entity_poly.type
_entity_poly.pdbx_seq_one_letter_code
_entity_poly.pdbx_strand_id
1 'polypeptide(L)'
;MMKPLALSAIALAITACSQQEPYPVSQKKLESEQEKQAYALGSSVGSFVARNLDDQEKAEVMLDRQLVIAGFVDAVKGENKLSDEEADKLLNDLRSKVMEQRKNVLGSKAAKEGKAFQEENAKKDGVKVTESGLQYEVIEAGEGDSPSEDDIVEVHYEGTLVNGEVFDSSYERGEPTVFPLNRVIPGWTEGLQLMNEGAKYRFVIPAELAYGDREVGGQIPPNSTLIFTVELLDVKDKPESEGSQAQQ
;
A
#
# COMPACT_ATOMS: atom_id res chain seq x y z
N MET A 1 35.69 -17.34 -79.91
CA MET A 1 35.87 -18.03 -78.65
C MET A 1 35.38 -17.16 -77.52
N MET A 2 34.12 -17.35 -77.11
CA MET A 2 33.50 -16.57 -76.02
C MET A 2 33.36 -17.50 -74.81
N LYS A 3 33.94 -17.08 -73.68
CA LYS A 3 33.77 -17.78 -72.37
C LYS A 3 32.51 -17.25 -71.73
N PRO A 4 31.65 -18.10 -71.12
CA PRO A 4 30.54 -17.62 -70.34
C PRO A 4 30.97 -17.20 -68.91
N LEU A 5 30.49 -16.04 -68.49
CA LEU A 5 30.56 -15.59 -67.07
C LEU A 5 29.55 -16.39 -66.23
N ALA A 6 30.06 -17.01 -65.21
CA ALA A 6 29.22 -17.61 -64.21
C ALA A 6 28.77 -16.54 -63.22
N LEU A 7 27.46 -16.27 -63.11
CA LEU A 7 26.85 -15.49 -62.05
C LEU A 7 26.73 -16.36 -60.79
N SER A 8 27.52 -16.04 -59.78
CA SER A 8 27.32 -16.59 -58.44
C SER A 8 26.17 -15.85 -57.76
N ALA A 9 25.07 -16.54 -57.57
CA ALA A 9 23.98 -16.05 -56.71
C ALA A 9 24.37 -16.23 -55.22
N ILE A 10 24.65 -15.12 -54.55
CA ILE A 10 24.81 -15.13 -53.08
C ILE A 10 23.40 -15.15 -52.47
N ALA A 11 23.00 -16.32 -51.94
CA ALA A 11 21.81 -16.43 -51.14
C ALA A 11 22.07 -15.80 -49.76
N LEU A 12 21.49 -14.60 -49.52
CA LEU A 12 21.40 -14.03 -48.20
C LEU A 12 20.43 -14.93 -47.36
N ALA A 13 20.98 -15.74 -46.48
CA ALA A 13 20.22 -16.35 -45.43
C ALA A 13 19.79 -15.25 -44.43
N ILE A 14 18.55 -14.80 -44.53
CA ILE A 14 17.89 -13.99 -43.51
C ILE A 14 17.66 -14.91 -42.33
N THR A 15 18.57 -14.87 -41.37
CA THR A 15 18.34 -15.46 -40.05
C THR A 15 17.22 -14.63 -39.41
N ALA A 16 16.00 -15.10 -39.56
CA ALA A 16 14.89 -14.61 -38.73
C ALA A 16 15.25 -14.95 -37.29
N CYS A 17 15.75 -13.96 -36.54
CA CYS A 17 15.69 -14.00 -35.08
C CYS A 17 14.21 -14.12 -34.75
N SER A 18 13.75 -15.34 -34.46
CA SER A 18 12.49 -15.53 -33.79
C SER A 18 12.62 -14.80 -32.42
N GLN A 19 12.03 -13.61 -32.31
CA GLN A 19 11.79 -13.00 -31.01
C GLN A 19 10.93 -14.03 -30.27
N GLN A 20 11.57 -14.77 -29.39
CA GLN A 20 10.89 -15.68 -28.49
C GLN A 20 9.95 -14.82 -27.65
N GLU A 21 8.66 -15.05 -27.77
CA GLU A 21 7.65 -14.38 -26.94
C GLU A 21 8.13 -14.43 -25.48
N PRO A 22 8.14 -13.33 -24.76
CA PRO A 22 8.74 -13.26 -23.42
C PRO A 22 8.09 -14.22 -22.42
N TYR A 23 6.89 -14.71 -22.72
CA TYR A 23 6.14 -15.64 -21.87
C TYR A 23 5.45 -16.74 -22.70
N PRO A 24 5.36 -17.97 -22.18
CA PRO A 24 4.55 -19.00 -22.83
C PRO A 24 3.07 -18.60 -22.77
N VAL A 25 2.52 -18.24 -23.93
CA VAL A 25 1.09 -17.89 -24.05
C VAL A 25 0.33 -19.12 -24.51
N SER A 26 -0.80 -19.43 -23.87
CA SER A 26 -1.69 -20.49 -24.33
C SER A 26 -2.41 -20.02 -25.59
N GLN A 27 -2.19 -20.74 -26.70
CA GLN A 27 -2.91 -20.54 -27.97
C GLN A 27 -4.26 -21.29 -27.96
N LYS A 28 -4.57 -22.07 -26.91
CA LYS A 28 -5.78 -22.85 -26.84
C LYS A 28 -6.99 -21.97 -26.63
N LYS A 29 -7.99 -22.14 -27.50
CA LYS A 29 -9.31 -21.50 -27.31
C LYS A 29 -10.06 -22.20 -26.15
N LEU A 30 -10.58 -21.41 -25.24
CA LEU A 30 -11.34 -21.90 -24.07
C LEU A 30 -12.79 -22.16 -24.47
N GLU A 31 -13.18 -23.40 -24.67
CA GLU A 31 -14.51 -23.77 -25.17
C GLU A 31 -15.41 -24.28 -24.05
N SER A 32 -14.91 -25.16 -23.18
CA SER A 32 -15.68 -25.71 -22.07
C SER A 32 -15.60 -24.86 -20.80
N GLU A 33 -16.57 -25.03 -19.93
CA GLU A 33 -16.58 -24.37 -18.60
C GLU A 33 -15.39 -24.81 -17.76
N GLN A 34 -15.04 -26.10 -17.78
CA GLN A 34 -13.89 -26.63 -17.06
C GLN A 34 -12.57 -26.00 -17.52
N GLU A 35 -12.38 -25.78 -18.83
CA GLU A 35 -11.20 -25.10 -19.36
C GLU A 35 -11.13 -23.64 -18.91
N LYS A 36 -12.28 -22.93 -18.89
CA LYS A 36 -12.38 -21.56 -18.39
C LYS A 36 -12.05 -21.49 -16.90
N GLN A 37 -12.55 -22.43 -16.10
CA GLN A 37 -12.27 -22.51 -14.67
C GLN A 37 -10.78 -22.75 -14.40
N ALA A 38 -10.16 -23.71 -15.11
CA ALA A 38 -8.74 -23.97 -14.99
C ALA A 38 -7.87 -22.75 -15.38
N TYR A 39 -8.22 -22.08 -16.48
CA TYR A 39 -7.53 -20.87 -16.90
C TYR A 39 -7.72 -19.72 -15.91
N ALA A 40 -8.93 -19.53 -15.39
CA ALA A 40 -9.24 -18.50 -14.41
C ALA A 40 -8.43 -18.68 -13.11
N LEU A 41 -8.27 -19.93 -12.64
CA LEU A 41 -7.42 -20.23 -11.48
C LEU A 41 -5.98 -19.80 -11.73
N GLY A 42 -5.39 -20.20 -12.87
CA GLY A 42 -4.03 -19.81 -13.25
C GLY A 42 -3.87 -18.29 -13.40
N SER A 43 -4.84 -17.63 -14.03
CA SER A 43 -4.86 -16.17 -14.21
C SER A 43 -4.95 -15.42 -12.88
N SER A 44 -5.73 -15.94 -11.93
CA SER A 44 -5.84 -15.36 -10.58
C SER A 44 -4.50 -15.38 -9.84
N VAL A 45 -3.82 -16.54 -9.84
CA VAL A 45 -2.48 -16.67 -9.24
C VAL A 45 -1.47 -15.77 -9.95
N GLY A 46 -1.49 -15.76 -11.29
CA GLY A 46 -0.62 -14.90 -12.09
C GLY A 46 -0.80 -13.41 -11.78
N SER A 47 -2.05 -12.96 -11.63
CA SER A 47 -2.36 -11.58 -11.27
C SER A 47 -1.87 -11.21 -9.87
N PHE A 48 -1.93 -12.13 -8.91
CA PHE A 48 -1.37 -11.93 -7.58
C PHE A 48 0.16 -11.78 -7.64
N VAL A 49 0.84 -12.68 -8.36
CA VAL A 49 2.30 -12.63 -8.53
C VAL A 49 2.73 -11.34 -9.25
N ALA A 50 2.01 -10.94 -10.30
CA ALA A 50 2.31 -9.72 -11.05
C ALA A 50 2.27 -8.48 -10.15
N ARG A 51 1.20 -8.32 -9.35
CA ARG A 51 1.11 -7.20 -8.39
C ARG A 51 2.27 -7.20 -7.39
N ASN A 52 2.66 -8.36 -6.85
CA ASN A 52 3.80 -8.45 -5.95
C ASN A 52 5.12 -8.04 -6.61
N LEU A 53 5.34 -8.41 -7.87
CA LEU A 53 6.52 -8.01 -8.62
C LEU A 53 6.53 -6.50 -8.89
N ASP A 54 5.38 -5.92 -9.29
CA ASP A 54 5.23 -4.48 -9.49
C ASP A 54 5.54 -3.69 -8.20
N ASP A 55 5.10 -4.19 -7.06
CA ASP A 55 5.36 -3.57 -5.76
C ASP A 55 6.84 -3.68 -5.33
N GLN A 56 7.52 -4.76 -5.69
CA GLN A 56 8.97 -4.89 -5.47
C GLN A 56 9.77 -3.97 -6.40
N GLU A 57 9.35 -3.81 -7.66
CA GLU A 57 9.96 -2.89 -8.61
C GLU A 57 9.91 -1.42 -8.13
N LYS A 58 8.81 -1.01 -7.47
CA LYS A 58 8.70 0.32 -6.84
C LYS A 58 9.78 0.56 -5.77
N ALA A 59 10.28 -0.51 -5.15
CA ALA A 59 11.36 -0.50 -4.17
C ALA A 59 12.73 -0.80 -4.80
N GLU A 60 12.85 -0.75 -6.12
CA GLU A 60 14.07 -1.04 -6.89
C GLU A 60 14.59 -2.48 -6.70
N VAL A 61 13.71 -3.42 -6.33
CA VAL A 61 14.05 -4.85 -6.27
C VAL A 61 13.51 -5.53 -7.52
N MET A 62 14.40 -5.76 -8.48
CA MET A 62 14.06 -6.35 -9.78
C MET A 62 14.26 -7.86 -9.74
N LEU A 63 13.18 -8.60 -10.02
CA LEU A 63 13.23 -10.04 -10.24
C LEU A 63 12.95 -10.36 -11.71
N ASP A 64 13.64 -11.36 -12.25
CA ASP A 64 13.37 -11.83 -13.61
C ASP A 64 11.99 -12.52 -13.66
N ARG A 65 11.02 -11.85 -14.29
CA ARG A 65 9.65 -12.34 -14.45
C ARG A 65 9.57 -13.68 -15.19
N GLN A 66 10.50 -13.94 -16.13
CA GLN A 66 10.55 -15.21 -16.86
C GLN A 66 10.97 -16.35 -15.94
N LEU A 67 11.94 -16.11 -15.05
CA LEU A 67 12.35 -17.11 -14.06
C LEU A 67 11.25 -17.37 -13.02
N VAL A 68 10.49 -16.34 -12.63
CA VAL A 68 9.33 -16.53 -11.73
C VAL A 68 8.27 -17.42 -12.41
N ILE A 69 7.96 -17.18 -13.69
CA ILE A 69 7.02 -18.00 -14.45
C ILE A 69 7.56 -19.42 -14.61
N ALA A 70 8.85 -19.58 -14.91
CA ALA A 70 9.47 -20.92 -15.05
C ALA A 70 9.39 -21.71 -13.74
N GLY A 71 9.70 -21.06 -12.59
CA GLY A 71 9.58 -21.68 -11.27
C GLY A 71 8.15 -22.11 -10.95
N PHE A 72 7.16 -21.28 -11.29
CA PHE A 72 5.76 -21.66 -11.13
C PHE A 72 5.38 -22.88 -11.98
N VAL A 73 5.80 -22.93 -13.24
CA VAL A 73 5.55 -24.07 -14.15
C VAL A 73 6.22 -25.32 -13.62
N ASP A 74 7.49 -25.24 -13.21
CA ASP A 74 8.25 -26.36 -12.66
C ASP A 74 7.55 -26.89 -11.38
N ALA A 75 7.09 -26.01 -10.50
CA ALA A 75 6.38 -26.39 -9.29
C ALA A 75 5.06 -27.12 -9.58
N VAL A 76 4.25 -26.62 -10.53
CA VAL A 76 2.99 -27.30 -10.93
C VAL A 76 3.23 -28.67 -11.51
N LYS A 77 4.39 -28.91 -12.15
CA LYS A 77 4.78 -30.20 -12.70
C LYS A 77 5.47 -31.13 -11.70
N GLY A 78 5.83 -30.63 -10.53
CA GLY A 78 6.64 -31.37 -9.54
C GLY A 78 8.12 -31.51 -9.95
N GLU A 79 8.62 -30.59 -10.77
CA GLU A 79 9.98 -30.56 -11.31
C GLU A 79 10.85 -29.47 -10.68
N ASN A 80 10.62 -29.15 -9.40
CA ASN A 80 11.36 -28.10 -8.69
C ASN A 80 12.86 -28.31 -8.75
N LYS A 81 13.61 -27.23 -9.00
CA LYS A 81 15.09 -27.24 -9.09
C LYS A 81 15.77 -26.93 -7.75
N LEU A 82 15.02 -26.39 -6.80
CA LEU A 82 15.47 -26.07 -5.44
C LEU A 82 14.78 -26.99 -4.46
N SER A 83 15.47 -27.37 -3.40
CA SER A 83 14.83 -27.98 -2.24
C SER A 83 13.98 -26.96 -1.48
N ASP A 84 13.03 -27.44 -0.68
CA ASP A 84 12.17 -26.56 0.14
C ASP A 84 13.01 -25.71 1.10
N GLU A 85 14.06 -26.26 1.70
CA GLU A 85 14.97 -25.55 2.61
C GLU A 85 15.73 -24.41 1.90
N GLU A 86 16.24 -24.68 0.68
CA GLU A 86 16.92 -23.65 -0.13
C GLU A 86 15.97 -22.55 -0.57
N ALA A 87 14.77 -22.93 -0.99
CA ALA A 87 13.73 -21.98 -1.39
C ALA A 87 13.32 -21.07 -0.21
N ASP A 88 13.06 -21.64 0.96
CA ASP A 88 12.69 -20.90 2.17
C ASP A 88 13.77 -19.91 2.59
N LYS A 89 15.05 -20.34 2.56
CA LYS A 89 16.17 -19.43 2.86
C LYS A 89 16.23 -18.27 1.88
N LEU A 90 16.18 -18.53 0.57
CA LEU A 90 16.24 -17.49 -0.46
C LEU A 90 15.05 -16.53 -0.38
N LEU A 91 13.85 -17.03 -0.08
CA LEU A 91 12.67 -16.20 0.10
C LEU A 91 12.75 -15.33 1.36
N ASN A 92 13.33 -15.82 2.46
CA ASN A 92 13.57 -15.02 3.66
C ASN A 92 14.60 -13.92 3.41
N ASP A 93 15.70 -14.23 2.71
CA ASP A 93 16.71 -13.25 2.32
C ASP A 93 16.12 -12.18 1.39
N LEU A 94 15.30 -12.59 0.41
CA LEU A 94 14.59 -11.68 -0.48
C LEU A 94 13.64 -10.77 0.29
N ARG A 95 12.86 -11.33 1.23
CA ARG A 95 11.94 -10.55 2.07
C ARG A 95 12.69 -9.47 2.84
N SER A 96 13.80 -9.83 3.48
CA SER A 96 14.64 -8.87 4.23
C SER A 96 15.17 -7.76 3.33
N LYS A 97 15.67 -8.12 2.14
CA LYS A 97 16.15 -7.15 1.14
C LYS A 97 15.04 -6.22 0.65
N VAL A 98 13.85 -6.74 0.36
CA VAL A 98 12.69 -5.94 -0.07
C VAL A 98 12.29 -4.95 1.03
N MET A 99 12.22 -5.40 2.29
CA MET A 99 11.89 -4.51 3.43
C MET A 99 12.91 -3.38 3.57
N GLU A 100 14.19 -3.69 3.49
CA GLU A 100 15.26 -2.69 3.56
C GLU A 100 15.17 -1.67 2.41
N GLN A 101 15.00 -2.14 1.18
CA GLN A 101 14.87 -1.26 0.01
C GLN A 101 13.61 -0.41 0.07
N ARG A 102 12.47 -0.97 0.48
CA ARG A 102 11.23 -0.19 0.68
C ARG A 102 11.44 0.94 1.69
N LYS A 103 12.11 0.65 2.81
CA LYS A 103 12.46 1.67 3.81
C LYS A 103 13.38 2.75 3.22
N ASN A 104 14.39 2.37 2.45
CA ASN A 104 15.36 3.29 1.89
C ASN A 104 14.81 4.12 0.72
N VAL A 105 14.08 3.51 -0.21
CA VAL A 105 13.58 4.17 -1.41
C VAL A 105 12.26 4.89 -1.12
N LEU A 106 11.24 4.13 -0.72
CA LEU A 106 9.89 4.68 -0.51
C LEU A 106 9.84 5.55 0.75
N GLY A 107 10.48 5.10 1.85
CA GLY A 107 10.50 5.84 3.10
C GLY A 107 11.25 7.17 3.00
N SER A 108 12.39 7.21 2.30
CA SER A 108 13.13 8.47 2.07
C SER A 108 12.35 9.42 1.18
N LYS A 109 11.67 8.92 0.17
CA LYS A 109 10.80 9.71 -0.70
C LYS A 109 9.63 10.28 0.10
N ALA A 110 8.91 9.44 0.84
CA ALA A 110 7.77 9.86 1.66
C ALA A 110 8.16 10.91 2.71
N ALA A 111 9.29 10.73 3.40
CA ALA A 111 9.81 11.70 4.37
C ALA A 111 10.08 13.07 3.73
N LYS A 112 10.73 13.10 2.56
CA LYS A 112 11.04 14.34 1.83
C LYS A 112 9.77 15.05 1.36
N GLU A 113 8.86 14.33 0.75
CA GLU A 113 7.59 14.87 0.24
C GLU A 113 6.69 15.31 1.40
N GLY A 114 6.63 14.52 2.48
CA GLY A 114 5.88 14.84 3.69
C GLY A 114 6.36 16.12 4.36
N LYS A 115 7.68 16.26 4.53
CA LYS A 115 8.27 17.48 5.11
C LYS A 115 7.96 18.72 4.27
N ALA A 116 8.15 18.63 2.96
CA ALA A 116 7.84 19.74 2.06
C ALA A 116 6.35 20.11 2.13
N PHE A 117 5.47 19.11 2.16
CA PHE A 117 4.03 19.35 2.30
C PHE A 117 3.67 20.04 3.63
N GLN A 118 4.23 19.58 4.75
CA GLN A 118 4.01 20.19 6.07
C GLN A 118 4.47 21.64 6.12
N GLU A 119 5.66 21.94 5.57
CA GLU A 119 6.21 23.30 5.51
C GLU A 119 5.33 24.27 4.69
N GLU A 120 4.75 23.78 3.60
CA GLU A 120 3.82 24.59 2.79
C GLU A 120 2.43 24.69 3.41
N ASN A 121 1.93 23.61 4.00
CA ASN A 121 0.61 23.61 4.62
C ASN A 121 0.55 24.52 5.85
N ALA A 122 1.61 24.56 6.66
CA ALA A 122 1.70 25.43 7.84
C ALA A 122 1.62 26.94 7.52
N LYS A 123 1.87 27.34 6.26
CA LYS A 123 1.77 28.75 5.82
C LYS A 123 0.38 29.15 5.38
N LYS A 124 -0.54 28.19 5.24
CA LYS A 124 -1.91 28.47 4.78
C LYS A 124 -2.72 29.19 5.87
N ASP A 125 -3.55 30.12 5.44
CA ASP A 125 -4.51 30.76 6.34
C ASP A 125 -5.45 29.73 6.96
N GLY A 126 -5.71 29.84 8.26
CA GLY A 126 -6.57 28.92 9.01
C GLY A 126 -5.90 27.66 9.53
N VAL A 127 -4.69 27.32 9.06
CA VAL A 127 -3.93 26.19 9.58
C VAL A 127 -3.24 26.55 10.90
N LYS A 128 -3.42 25.71 11.90
CA LYS A 128 -2.75 25.79 13.20
C LYS A 128 -1.78 24.62 13.34
N VAL A 129 -0.68 24.86 14.07
CA VAL A 129 0.36 23.86 14.34
C VAL A 129 0.52 23.74 15.86
N THR A 130 0.43 22.51 16.37
CA THR A 130 0.63 22.21 17.79
C THR A 130 2.12 22.05 18.12
N GLU A 131 2.45 21.95 19.41
CA GLU A 131 3.83 21.72 19.87
C GLU A 131 4.41 20.39 19.39
N SER A 132 3.57 19.36 19.18
CA SER A 132 3.96 18.06 18.65
C SER A 132 4.27 18.06 17.14
N GLY A 133 3.86 19.14 16.44
CA GLY A 133 3.96 19.27 14.99
C GLY A 133 2.70 18.80 14.25
N LEU A 134 1.65 18.38 14.94
CA LEU A 134 0.34 18.14 14.33
C LEU A 134 -0.18 19.45 13.73
N GLN A 135 -0.65 19.41 12.48
CA GLN A 135 -1.32 20.57 11.87
C GLN A 135 -2.80 20.28 11.70
N TYR A 136 -3.62 21.29 11.96
CA TYR A 136 -5.05 21.15 11.77
C TYR A 136 -5.70 22.43 11.21
N GLU A 137 -6.77 22.21 10.48
CA GLU A 137 -7.64 23.26 9.92
C GLU A 137 -9.08 22.94 10.31
N VAL A 138 -9.78 23.94 10.82
CA VAL A 138 -11.21 23.83 11.16
C VAL A 138 -12.00 24.09 9.90
N ILE A 139 -12.66 23.07 9.36
CA ILE A 139 -13.55 23.18 8.20
C ILE A 139 -14.94 23.60 8.70
N GLU A 140 -15.44 22.89 9.72
CA GLU A 140 -16.70 23.16 10.40
C GLU A 140 -16.48 23.07 11.90
N ALA A 141 -16.89 24.08 12.64
CA ALA A 141 -16.82 24.08 14.10
C ALA A 141 -18.04 23.33 14.66
N GLY A 142 -17.79 22.34 15.52
CA GLY A 142 -18.85 21.67 16.27
C GLY A 142 -19.27 22.50 17.49
N GLU A 143 -20.40 22.14 18.09
CA GLU A 143 -20.96 22.83 19.26
C GLU A 143 -21.12 21.88 20.47
N GLY A 144 -20.94 20.54 20.28
CA GLY A 144 -21.05 19.52 21.34
C GLY A 144 -19.79 19.41 22.20
N ASP A 145 -19.71 18.34 22.96
CA ASP A 145 -18.59 18.06 23.85
C ASP A 145 -17.31 17.70 23.11
N SER A 146 -16.17 18.00 23.71
CA SER A 146 -14.86 17.56 23.20
C SER A 146 -14.48 16.24 23.89
N PRO A 147 -13.98 15.23 23.13
CA PRO A 147 -13.58 13.98 23.74
C PRO A 147 -12.31 14.11 24.59
N SER A 148 -12.22 13.30 25.62
CA SER A 148 -11.00 13.01 26.35
C SER A 148 -10.28 11.80 25.76
N GLU A 149 -9.02 11.56 26.12
CA GLU A 149 -8.22 10.44 25.61
C GLU A 149 -8.86 9.07 25.87
N ASP A 150 -9.63 8.93 26.97
CA ASP A 150 -10.24 7.66 27.37
C ASP A 150 -11.60 7.39 26.70
N ASP A 151 -12.15 8.36 25.99
CA ASP A 151 -13.48 8.26 25.41
C ASP A 151 -13.52 7.42 24.12
N ILE A 152 -14.73 7.06 23.74
CA ILE A 152 -15.03 6.38 22.49
C ILE A 152 -15.63 7.41 21.53
N VAL A 153 -15.06 7.54 20.35
CA VAL A 153 -15.52 8.47 19.32
C VAL A 153 -16.13 7.73 18.14
N GLU A 154 -17.20 8.29 17.58
CA GLU A 154 -17.79 7.87 16.32
C GLU A 154 -17.49 8.94 15.26
N VAL A 155 -16.85 8.52 14.16
CA VAL A 155 -16.35 9.45 13.14
C VAL A 155 -16.63 8.97 11.73
N HIS A 156 -16.85 9.93 10.82
CA HIS A 156 -16.54 9.73 9.42
C HIS A 156 -15.17 10.29 9.10
N TYR A 157 -14.41 9.62 8.25
CA TYR A 157 -13.10 10.08 7.86
C TYR A 157 -12.66 9.59 6.47
N GLU A 158 -11.73 10.34 5.89
CA GLU A 158 -10.95 9.94 4.74
C GLU A 158 -9.49 10.21 5.01
N GLY A 159 -8.65 9.18 4.82
CA GLY A 159 -7.21 9.24 4.97
C GLY A 159 -6.50 9.18 3.63
N THR A 160 -5.61 10.15 3.36
CA THR A 160 -4.83 10.25 2.14
C THR A 160 -3.34 10.42 2.43
N LEU A 161 -2.51 9.96 1.48
CA LEU A 161 -1.11 10.34 1.41
C LEU A 161 -0.97 11.76 0.85
N VAL A 162 0.24 12.35 0.95
CA VAL A 162 0.53 13.69 0.43
C VAL A 162 0.38 13.81 -1.10
N ASN A 163 0.44 12.68 -1.84
CA ASN A 163 0.20 12.62 -3.27
C ASN A 163 -1.29 12.54 -3.65
N GLY A 164 -2.20 12.52 -2.65
CA GLY A 164 -3.64 12.44 -2.83
C GLY A 164 -4.21 11.02 -2.93
N GLU A 165 -3.37 9.98 -2.82
CA GLU A 165 -3.82 8.58 -2.84
C GLU A 165 -4.60 8.28 -1.55
N VAL A 166 -5.86 7.84 -1.68
CA VAL A 166 -6.71 7.42 -0.55
C VAL A 166 -6.27 6.03 -0.10
N PHE A 167 -5.94 5.88 1.18
CA PHE A 167 -5.57 4.59 1.75
C PHE A 167 -6.67 4.01 2.67
N ASP A 168 -7.56 4.86 3.18
CA ASP A 168 -8.69 4.43 4.01
C ASP A 168 -9.80 5.49 4.00
N SER A 169 -11.06 5.04 3.92
CA SER A 169 -12.22 5.93 3.93
C SER A 169 -13.45 5.22 4.50
N SER A 170 -14.02 5.78 5.56
CA SER A 170 -15.30 5.32 6.11
C SER A 170 -16.47 5.66 5.18
N TYR A 171 -16.33 6.69 4.35
CA TYR A 171 -17.34 7.03 3.34
C TYR A 171 -17.45 5.97 2.24
N GLU A 172 -16.30 5.39 1.81
CA GLU A 172 -16.29 4.28 0.84
C GLU A 172 -16.92 3.01 1.42
N ARG A 173 -16.81 2.79 2.74
CA ARG A 173 -17.49 1.67 3.43
C ARG A 173 -18.98 1.92 3.64
N GLY A 174 -19.44 3.16 3.54
CA GLY A 174 -20.85 3.56 3.68
C GLY A 174 -21.33 3.66 5.13
N GLU A 175 -20.42 3.57 6.12
CA GLU A 175 -20.76 3.64 7.55
C GLU A 175 -19.66 4.33 8.35
N PRO A 176 -19.99 5.07 9.43
CA PRO A 176 -19.03 5.65 10.35
C PRO A 176 -18.27 4.55 11.10
N THR A 177 -17.17 4.92 11.70
CA THR A 177 -16.33 4.00 12.47
C THR A 177 -16.22 4.48 13.91
N VAL A 178 -16.23 3.52 14.83
CA VAL A 178 -16.16 3.75 16.27
C VAL A 178 -14.78 3.33 16.79
N PHE A 179 -14.09 4.23 17.49
CA PHE A 179 -12.77 3.98 18.03
C PHE A 179 -12.65 4.40 19.51
N PRO A 180 -12.02 3.60 20.38
CA PRO A 180 -11.44 4.09 21.63
C PRO A 180 -10.28 5.04 21.30
N LEU A 181 -10.34 6.29 21.77
CA LEU A 181 -9.39 7.33 21.34
C LEU A 181 -7.95 7.08 21.81
N ASN A 182 -7.76 6.29 22.86
CA ASN A 182 -6.44 5.83 23.33
C ASN A 182 -5.87 4.63 22.56
N ARG A 183 -6.53 4.15 21.49
CA ARG A 183 -6.08 3.01 20.65
C ARG A 183 -5.84 3.36 19.20
N VAL A 184 -5.88 4.63 18.87
CA VAL A 184 -5.56 5.13 17.52
C VAL A 184 -4.15 5.70 17.48
N ILE A 185 -3.71 6.19 16.34
CA ILE A 185 -2.41 6.86 16.20
C ILE A 185 -2.35 8.13 17.07
N PRO A 186 -1.17 8.50 17.61
CA PRO A 186 -1.03 9.66 18.50
C PRO A 186 -1.61 10.96 17.93
N GLY A 187 -1.44 11.20 16.62
CA GLY A 187 -2.00 12.38 15.97
C GLY A 187 -3.53 12.42 15.96
N TRP A 188 -4.20 11.28 15.99
CA TRP A 188 -5.66 11.21 16.18
C TRP A 188 -6.04 11.43 17.63
N THR A 189 -5.33 10.80 18.57
CA THR A 189 -5.56 11.01 20.01
C THR A 189 -5.43 12.48 20.38
N GLU A 190 -4.41 13.17 19.86
CA GLU A 190 -4.23 14.62 20.08
C GLU A 190 -5.28 15.44 19.31
N GLY A 191 -5.44 15.16 18.02
CA GLY A 191 -6.26 15.99 17.12
C GLY A 191 -7.75 15.98 17.45
N LEU A 192 -8.31 14.81 17.78
CA LEU A 192 -9.73 14.68 18.09
C LEU A 192 -10.11 15.39 19.41
N GLN A 193 -9.20 15.48 20.39
CA GLN A 193 -9.41 16.26 21.60
C GLN A 193 -9.49 17.78 21.35
N LEU A 194 -9.07 18.25 20.15
CA LEU A 194 -9.23 19.65 19.72
C LEU A 194 -10.57 19.91 19.02
N MET A 195 -11.35 18.85 18.75
CA MET A 195 -12.65 18.94 18.10
C MET A 195 -13.79 18.97 19.12
N ASN A 196 -14.90 19.55 18.72
CA ASN A 196 -16.18 19.36 19.39
C ASN A 196 -17.05 18.40 18.55
N GLU A 197 -17.98 17.73 19.19
CA GLU A 197 -18.99 16.94 18.47
C GLU A 197 -19.70 17.77 17.42
N GLY A 198 -19.93 17.22 16.24
CA GLY A 198 -20.43 17.91 15.05
C GLY A 198 -19.36 18.66 14.25
N ALA A 199 -18.10 18.67 14.69
CA ALA A 199 -17.02 19.37 13.98
C ALA A 199 -16.49 18.53 12.81
N LYS A 200 -15.93 19.23 11.81
CA LYS A 200 -15.16 18.66 10.71
C LYS A 200 -13.82 19.36 10.61
N TYR A 201 -12.75 18.59 10.78
CA TYR A 201 -11.38 19.11 10.74
C TYR A 201 -10.58 18.38 9.66
N ARG A 202 -9.54 19.06 9.19
CA ARG A 202 -8.50 18.46 8.37
C ARG A 202 -7.20 18.44 9.17
N PHE A 203 -6.63 17.26 9.32
CA PHE A 203 -5.36 17.04 9.99
C PHE A 203 -4.26 16.72 8.99
N VAL A 204 -3.06 17.26 9.24
CA VAL A 204 -1.81 16.82 8.60
C VAL A 204 -0.92 16.31 9.71
N ILE A 205 -0.71 14.99 9.71
CA ILE A 205 -0.09 14.25 10.80
C ILE A 205 1.32 13.84 10.37
N PRO A 206 2.37 14.36 11.03
CA PRO A 206 3.74 13.90 10.82
C PRO A 206 3.88 12.40 11.07
N ALA A 207 4.85 11.75 10.43
CA ALA A 207 5.07 10.32 10.55
C ALA A 207 5.26 9.87 12.01
N GLU A 208 5.91 10.68 12.83
CA GLU A 208 6.17 10.43 14.26
C GLU A 208 4.89 10.33 15.10
N LEU A 209 3.83 11.00 14.67
CA LEU A 209 2.50 10.95 15.28
C LEU A 209 1.56 9.95 14.58
N ALA A 210 2.07 9.18 13.62
CA ALA A 210 1.34 8.16 12.86
C ALA A 210 2.03 6.79 12.99
N TYR A 211 2.56 6.27 11.91
CA TYR A 211 3.15 4.93 11.87
C TYR A 211 4.69 4.92 11.92
N GLY A 212 5.34 6.08 11.95
CA GLY A 212 6.79 6.22 12.00
C GLY A 212 7.47 5.59 10.79
N ASP A 213 8.50 4.79 11.06
CA ASP A 213 9.30 4.10 10.04
C ASP A 213 8.71 2.74 9.59
N ARG A 214 7.47 2.45 9.98
CA ARG A 214 6.76 1.21 9.59
C ARG A 214 5.93 1.42 8.35
N GLU A 215 5.95 0.44 7.45
CA GLU A 215 5.00 0.33 6.37
C GLU A 215 3.68 -0.28 6.87
N VAL A 216 2.54 0.21 6.39
CA VAL A 216 1.22 -0.30 6.76
C VAL A 216 0.42 -0.69 5.52
N GLY A 217 -0.04 -1.94 5.52
CA GLY A 217 -0.94 -2.47 4.49
C GLY A 217 -0.40 -2.48 3.06
N GLY A 218 0.88 -2.22 2.85
CA GLY A 218 1.47 -2.07 1.51
C GLY A 218 1.11 -0.75 0.82
N GLN A 219 0.24 0.06 1.42
CA GLN A 219 -0.27 1.32 0.86
C GLN A 219 0.36 2.55 1.50
N ILE A 220 0.72 2.48 2.79
CA ILE A 220 1.36 3.58 3.51
C ILE A 220 2.85 3.29 3.63
N PRO A 221 3.72 3.97 2.84
CA PRO A 221 5.17 3.83 2.95
C PRO A 221 5.69 4.22 4.33
N PRO A 222 6.88 3.74 4.73
CA PRO A 222 7.57 4.23 5.91
C PRO A 222 7.74 5.76 5.87
N ASN A 223 7.72 6.41 7.03
CA ASN A 223 7.91 7.86 7.19
C ASN A 223 6.88 8.74 6.45
N SER A 224 5.69 8.20 6.18
CA SER A 224 4.63 8.96 5.51
C SER A 224 3.99 9.99 6.43
N THR A 225 3.86 11.22 5.96
CA THR A 225 2.92 12.21 6.48
C THR A 225 1.52 11.82 6.01
N LEU A 226 0.56 11.79 6.92
CA LEU A 226 -0.82 11.42 6.64
C LEU A 226 -1.72 12.66 6.68
N ILE A 227 -2.71 12.68 5.81
CA ILE A 227 -3.73 13.71 5.78
C ILE A 227 -5.07 13.04 6.06
N PHE A 228 -5.79 13.52 7.05
CA PHE A 228 -7.12 13.05 7.36
C PHE A 228 -8.11 14.22 7.33
N THR A 229 -9.23 14.02 6.67
CA THR A 229 -10.45 14.81 6.89
C THR A 229 -11.33 14.00 7.81
N VAL A 230 -11.67 14.53 8.96
CA VAL A 230 -12.42 13.82 10.00
C VAL A 230 -13.63 14.64 10.39
N GLU A 231 -14.78 13.99 10.50
CA GLU A 231 -16.04 14.50 11.00
C GLU A 231 -16.38 13.74 12.29
N LEU A 232 -16.42 14.44 13.41
CA LEU A 232 -16.73 13.89 14.72
C LEU A 232 -18.24 13.87 14.91
N LEU A 233 -18.83 12.70 14.92
CA LEU A 233 -20.29 12.53 14.94
C LEU A 233 -20.84 12.39 16.35
N ASP A 234 -20.14 11.66 17.23
CA ASP A 234 -20.61 11.36 18.58
C ASP A 234 -19.41 11.08 19.49
N VAL A 235 -19.55 11.47 20.75
CA VAL A 235 -18.59 11.22 21.84
C VAL A 235 -19.28 10.44 22.94
N LYS A 236 -18.74 9.26 23.24
CA LYS A 236 -19.28 8.36 24.28
C LYS A 236 -18.25 8.18 25.37
N ASP A 237 -18.69 8.40 26.60
CA ASP A 237 -17.88 8.09 27.78
C ASP A 237 -17.41 6.63 27.75
N LYS A 238 -16.21 6.40 28.25
CA LYS A 238 -15.71 5.04 28.44
C LYS A 238 -16.70 4.27 29.32
N PRO A 239 -17.11 3.03 28.93
CA PRO A 239 -17.92 2.20 29.80
C PRO A 239 -17.22 2.04 31.16
N GLU A 240 -17.89 2.43 32.23
CA GLU A 240 -17.39 2.14 33.56
C GLU A 240 -17.12 0.64 33.65
N SER A 241 -15.87 0.27 33.93
CA SER A 241 -15.51 -1.13 34.15
C SER A 241 -16.42 -1.67 35.27
N GLU A 242 -17.31 -2.59 34.94
CA GLU A 242 -18.00 -3.43 35.95
C GLU A 242 -16.93 -4.22 36.71
N GLY A 243 -16.42 -3.61 37.74
CA GLY A 243 -15.32 -4.21 38.47
C GLY A 243 -15.16 -3.62 39.85
N SER A 244 -16.02 -3.94 40.74
CA SER A 244 -15.71 -4.29 42.13
C SER A 244 -16.96 -4.30 43.01
N GLN A 245 -17.87 -5.21 42.74
CA GLN A 245 -18.65 -5.76 43.85
C GLN A 245 -17.96 -7.04 44.31
N ALA A 246 -16.84 -6.87 44.97
CA ALA A 246 -16.25 -7.93 45.79
C ALA A 246 -16.60 -7.65 47.24
N GLN A 247 -17.53 -8.44 47.72
CA GLN A 247 -17.62 -8.97 49.08
C GLN A 247 -17.66 -7.99 50.27
N GLN A 248 -18.83 -7.86 50.81
CA GLN A 248 -19.03 -7.83 52.25
C GLN A 248 -19.64 -9.16 52.70
#